data_187a769aa4609d03acd004f109f57d44
#
_entry.id   187a769aa4609d03acd004f109f57d44
#
_cell.length_a   1.000
_cell.length_b   1.000
_cell.length_c   1.000
_cell.angle_alpha   90.00
_cell.angle_beta   90.00
_cell.angle_gamma   90.00
#
_symmetry.space_group_name_H-M   'P 1'
#
loop_
_entity.id
_entity.type
_entity.pdbx_description
1 polymer ?
#
loop_
_entity_poly.entity_id
_entity_poly.type
_entity_poly.pdbx_seq_one_letter_code
_entity_poly.pdbx_strand_id
1 'polypeptide(L)'
;MLDKVSVTQPEIAAILCNQIRQGSLPGSMLFCGPEFAGKLHCAYQLALQMGSVKEGNFALSSNRDFEYQICFALDCYRNKPCQATSDFLLENFNVFLAQFHNCLATDDRDQKAYDSAGLIMELLSDLHDASDRKLSDICDRLKSVFLDTVRLMGKKSGSLSISQVRSIQQWACLTSMGRSDKIVVLEGIEDANESVRNSLLKILEEPPSGIRFILITSLPERMLATILSRTRRYQFPAISLDAKAALLGSLGKRDSDRQRNLKEYFISYASSEIPEVSRIASGFLNDSDFNLLNILKILGDSRSSMAFFNELSLEVEREFSAGRMTEYRAKELLRLISDTASSSRIFNQNPRLAVEGLFYSVRQKKRFDHG
;
A
#
# COMPACT_ATOMS: atom_id res chain seq x y z
N MET A 1 -3.05 -8.84 -23.17
CA MET A 1 -4.11 -8.30 -22.29
C MET A 1 -3.77 -8.68 -20.87
N LEU A 2 -3.77 -7.86 -19.89
CA LEU A 2 -3.47 -8.17 -18.48
C LEU A 2 -2.27 -9.12 -18.23
N ASP A 3 -1.24 -9.07 -19.09
CA ASP A 3 -0.12 -10.01 -19.07
C ASP A 3 0.69 -9.89 -17.77
N LYS A 4 0.82 -8.67 -17.24
CA LYS A 4 1.49 -8.43 -15.95
C LYS A 4 0.69 -9.01 -14.76
N VAL A 5 -0.65 -9.02 -14.84
CA VAL A 5 -1.51 -9.64 -13.81
C VAL A 5 -1.42 -11.16 -13.88
N SER A 6 -1.30 -11.73 -15.09
CA SER A 6 -1.23 -13.18 -15.28
C SER A 6 -0.03 -13.83 -14.60
N VAL A 7 1.04 -13.09 -14.36
CA VAL A 7 2.22 -13.58 -13.63
C VAL A 7 1.90 -13.88 -12.16
N THR A 8 1.08 -13.04 -11.53
CA THR A 8 0.79 -13.15 -10.09
C THR A 8 -0.60 -13.71 -9.80
N GLN A 9 -1.57 -13.51 -10.72
CA GLN A 9 -2.98 -13.87 -10.58
C GLN A 9 -3.55 -14.39 -11.90
N PRO A 10 -3.11 -15.55 -12.40
CA PRO A 10 -3.46 -16.04 -13.74
C PRO A 10 -4.96 -16.29 -13.93
N GLU A 11 -5.64 -16.84 -12.93
CA GLU A 11 -7.08 -17.13 -12.99
C GLU A 11 -7.91 -15.85 -13.09
N ILE A 12 -7.59 -14.85 -12.26
CA ILE A 12 -8.27 -13.54 -12.28
C ILE A 12 -8.03 -12.83 -13.61
N ALA A 13 -6.80 -12.85 -14.11
CA ALA A 13 -6.47 -12.28 -15.41
C ALA A 13 -7.29 -12.93 -16.54
N ALA A 14 -7.40 -14.26 -16.55
CA ALA A 14 -8.20 -14.99 -17.54
C ALA A 14 -9.69 -14.61 -17.49
N ILE A 15 -10.28 -14.56 -16.28
CA ILE A 15 -11.69 -14.17 -16.08
C ILE A 15 -11.93 -12.75 -16.62
N LEU A 16 -11.13 -11.79 -16.19
CA LEU A 16 -11.29 -10.38 -16.59
C LEU A 16 -11.05 -10.19 -18.10
N CYS A 17 -10.03 -10.85 -18.68
CA CYS A 17 -9.79 -10.81 -20.12
C CYS A 17 -11.00 -11.34 -20.93
N ASN A 18 -11.63 -12.41 -20.49
CA ASN A 18 -12.82 -12.94 -21.15
C ASN A 18 -13.99 -11.96 -21.05
N GLN A 19 -14.22 -11.37 -19.88
CA GLN A 19 -15.29 -10.38 -19.69
C GLN A 19 -15.07 -9.12 -20.53
N ILE A 20 -13.83 -8.65 -20.66
CA ILE A 20 -13.49 -7.50 -21.54
C ILE A 20 -13.84 -7.85 -23.00
N ARG A 21 -13.40 -9.03 -23.49
CA ARG A 21 -13.67 -9.46 -24.88
C ARG A 21 -15.15 -9.59 -25.17
N GLN A 22 -15.95 -10.02 -24.19
CA GLN A 22 -17.39 -10.21 -24.33
C GLN A 22 -18.20 -8.93 -24.06
N GLY A 23 -17.56 -7.83 -23.66
CA GLY A 23 -18.25 -6.62 -23.23
C GLY A 23 -19.13 -6.81 -21.98
N SER A 24 -18.83 -7.85 -21.17
CA SER A 24 -19.63 -8.27 -20.01
C SER A 24 -18.97 -7.90 -18.66
N LEU A 25 -18.01 -6.98 -18.68
CA LEU A 25 -17.35 -6.53 -17.46
C LEU A 25 -18.34 -5.79 -16.56
N PRO A 26 -18.53 -6.20 -15.29
CA PRO A 26 -19.51 -5.59 -14.39
C PRO A 26 -19.25 -4.11 -14.12
N GLY A 27 -20.31 -3.34 -13.88
CA GLY A 27 -20.22 -1.94 -13.46
C GLY A 27 -19.68 -1.78 -12.04
N SER A 28 -19.95 -2.76 -11.15
CA SER A 28 -19.48 -2.77 -9.77
C SER A 28 -18.80 -4.09 -9.44
N MET A 29 -17.52 -4.02 -9.06
CA MET A 29 -16.65 -5.16 -8.76
C MET A 29 -16.11 -5.07 -7.34
N LEU A 30 -15.91 -6.22 -6.69
CA LEU A 30 -15.29 -6.32 -5.37
C LEU A 30 -14.09 -7.27 -5.44
N PHE A 31 -12.89 -6.74 -5.27
CA PHE A 31 -11.64 -7.49 -5.22
C PHE A 31 -11.32 -7.85 -3.77
N CYS A 32 -11.44 -9.13 -3.41
CA CYS A 32 -11.23 -9.65 -2.07
C CYS A 32 -9.96 -10.48 -2.01
N GLY A 33 -9.25 -10.44 -0.90
CA GLY A 33 -8.08 -11.29 -0.66
C GLY A 33 -7.05 -10.61 0.23
N PRO A 34 -5.99 -11.31 0.62
CA PRO A 34 -4.99 -10.76 1.56
C PRO A 34 -4.35 -9.48 1.03
N GLU A 35 -3.72 -8.74 1.93
CA GLU A 35 -2.90 -7.60 1.54
C GLU A 35 -1.78 -8.05 0.58
N PHE A 36 -1.37 -7.16 -0.33
CA PHE A 36 -0.35 -7.43 -1.35
C PHE A 36 -0.64 -8.61 -2.30
N ALA A 37 -1.89 -9.08 -2.38
CA ALA A 37 -2.31 -10.08 -3.37
C ALA A 37 -2.43 -9.53 -4.81
N GLY A 38 -2.00 -8.30 -5.08
CA GLY A 38 -2.03 -7.71 -6.42
C GLY A 38 -3.38 -7.10 -6.83
N LYS A 39 -4.33 -6.93 -5.91
CA LYS A 39 -5.68 -6.37 -6.19
C LYS A 39 -5.62 -4.99 -6.85
N LEU A 40 -4.86 -4.07 -6.25
CA LEU A 40 -4.72 -2.70 -6.76
C LEU A 40 -3.94 -2.66 -8.08
N HIS A 41 -2.89 -3.48 -8.21
CA HIS A 41 -2.18 -3.68 -9.47
C HIS A 41 -3.13 -4.15 -10.58
N CYS A 42 -3.99 -5.14 -10.29
CA CYS A 42 -4.98 -5.63 -11.24
C CYS A 42 -5.99 -4.54 -11.64
N ALA A 43 -6.47 -3.74 -10.70
CA ALA A 43 -7.37 -2.62 -10.97
C ALA A 43 -6.72 -1.58 -11.90
N TYR A 44 -5.44 -1.25 -11.67
CA TYR A 44 -4.68 -0.33 -12.52
C TYR A 44 -4.44 -0.90 -13.94
N GLN A 45 -4.04 -2.17 -14.04
CA GLN A 45 -3.83 -2.82 -15.34
C GLN A 45 -5.14 -2.94 -16.14
N LEU A 46 -6.27 -3.14 -15.44
CA LEU A 46 -7.59 -3.11 -16.05
C LEU A 46 -7.91 -1.70 -16.60
N ALA A 47 -7.62 -0.65 -15.82
CA ALA A 47 -7.80 0.73 -16.24
C ALA A 47 -6.90 1.12 -17.44
N LEU A 48 -5.66 0.62 -17.45
CA LEU A 48 -4.76 0.78 -18.61
C LEU A 48 -5.32 0.12 -19.86
N GLN A 49 -5.79 -1.13 -19.73
CA GLN A 49 -6.34 -1.90 -20.84
C GLN A 49 -7.60 -1.24 -21.43
N MET A 50 -8.39 -0.57 -20.60
CA MET A 50 -9.59 0.16 -20.99
C MET A 50 -9.32 1.57 -21.51
N GLY A 51 -8.06 2.04 -21.46
CA GLY A 51 -7.68 3.39 -21.87
C GLY A 51 -7.95 4.47 -20.81
N SER A 52 -8.53 4.11 -19.69
CA SER A 52 -8.98 5.05 -18.64
C SER A 52 -7.81 5.86 -18.06
N VAL A 53 -6.65 5.25 -17.87
CA VAL A 53 -5.46 5.94 -17.33
C VAL A 53 -4.97 7.02 -18.31
N LYS A 54 -4.93 6.72 -19.61
CA LYS A 54 -4.46 7.66 -20.65
C LYS A 54 -5.35 8.88 -20.80
N GLU A 55 -6.64 8.71 -20.59
CA GLU A 55 -7.64 9.78 -20.70
C GLU A 55 -7.90 10.51 -19.37
N GLY A 56 -7.12 10.21 -18.30
CA GLY A 56 -7.32 10.80 -16.99
C GLY A 56 -8.62 10.34 -16.30
N ASN A 57 -9.16 9.18 -16.66
CA ASN A 57 -10.40 8.61 -16.16
C ASN A 57 -10.18 7.53 -15.09
N PHE A 58 -9.07 7.61 -14.35
CA PHE A 58 -8.72 6.67 -13.28
C PHE A 58 -8.54 7.40 -11.96
N ALA A 59 -9.39 7.11 -10.98
CA ALA A 59 -9.36 7.70 -9.65
C ALA A 59 -9.22 6.61 -8.56
N LEU A 60 -8.45 6.89 -7.52
CA LEU A 60 -8.20 5.99 -6.40
C LEU A 60 -8.42 6.70 -5.07
N SER A 61 -9.35 6.18 -4.25
CA SER A 61 -9.40 6.47 -2.81
C SER A 61 -8.80 5.30 -2.04
N SER A 62 -7.70 5.55 -1.33
CA SER A 62 -6.97 4.51 -0.61
C SER A 62 -6.32 5.09 0.65
N ASN A 63 -6.26 4.27 1.70
CA ASN A 63 -5.52 4.55 2.96
C ASN A 63 -4.17 3.85 2.99
N ARG A 64 -3.79 3.22 1.88
CA ARG A 64 -2.57 2.44 1.77
C ARG A 64 -1.35 3.33 1.97
N ASP A 65 -0.39 2.80 2.70
CA ASP A 65 0.94 3.35 2.73
C ASP A 65 1.70 2.94 1.45
N PHE A 66 1.95 3.91 0.58
CA PHE A 66 2.69 3.73 -0.66
C PHE A 66 4.21 3.85 -0.48
N GLU A 67 4.65 4.30 0.69
CA GLU A 67 6.05 4.68 0.91
C GLU A 67 7.02 3.53 0.62
N TYR A 68 6.72 2.34 1.16
CA TYR A 68 7.58 1.18 0.98
C TYR A 68 7.70 0.74 -0.48
N GLN A 69 6.57 0.69 -1.18
CA GLN A 69 6.55 0.25 -2.58
C GLN A 69 7.23 1.24 -3.52
N ILE A 70 6.99 2.54 -3.35
CA ILE A 70 7.57 3.57 -4.21
C ILE A 70 9.07 3.73 -3.95
N CYS A 71 9.52 3.72 -2.69
CA CYS A 71 10.94 3.73 -2.38
C CYS A 71 11.66 2.50 -2.94
N PHE A 72 11.05 1.32 -2.82
CA PHE A 72 11.57 0.09 -3.43
C PHE A 72 11.64 0.18 -4.96
N ALA A 73 10.59 0.72 -5.60
CA ALA A 73 10.56 0.87 -7.06
C ALA A 73 11.63 1.84 -7.57
N LEU A 74 11.82 2.97 -6.88
CA LEU A 74 12.89 3.94 -7.18
C LEU A 74 14.27 3.29 -7.08
N ASP A 75 14.51 2.51 -6.04
CA ASP A 75 15.79 1.83 -5.85
C ASP A 75 16.02 0.72 -6.89
N CYS A 76 14.99 -0.04 -7.25
CA CYS A 76 15.08 -1.02 -8.33
C CYS A 76 15.46 -0.35 -9.66
N TYR A 77 14.79 0.76 -9.99
CA TYR A 77 15.06 1.48 -11.24
C TYR A 77 16.45 2.13 -11.24
N ARG A 78 16.87 2.75 -10.14
CA ARG A 78 18.21 3.34 -9.99
C ARG A 78 19.31 2.31 -10.19
N ASN A 79 19.18 1.13 -9.57
CA ASN A 79 20.23 0.10 -9.60
C ASN A 79 20.25 -0.73 -10.88
N LYS A 80 19.12 -0.83 -11.58
CA LYS A 80 18.97 -1.60 -12.81
C LYS A 80 17.95 -0.92 -13.72
N PRO A 81 18.31 0.18 -14.40
CA PRO A 81 17.40 0.82 -15.33
C PRO A 81 17.12 -0.09 -16.53
N CYS A 82 15.91 -0.59 -16.61
CA CYS A 82 15.41 -1.43 -17.70
C CYS A 82 13.88 -1.27 -17.81
N GLN A 83 13.28 -1.80 -18.89
CA GLN A 83 11.84 -1.68 -19.10
C GLN A 83 11.01 -2.21 -17.91
N ALA A 84 11.38 -3.34 -17.33
CA ALA A 84 10.64 -3.94 -16.22
C ALA A 84 10.64 -3.05 -14.96
N THR A 85 11.79 -2.47 -14.61
CA THR A 85 11.91 -1.58 -13.44
C THR A 85 11.29 -0.21 -13.69
N SER A 86 11.38 0.30 -14.94
CA SER A 86 10.70 1.52 -15.36
C SER A 86 9.18 1.36 -15.29
N ASP A 87 8.65 0.29 -15.86
CA ASP A 87 7.23 -0.01 -15.82
C ASP A 87 6.71 -0.15 -14.38
N PHE A 88 7.47 -0.83 -13.53
CA PHE A 88 7.12 -1.01 -12.13
C PHE A 88 7.12 0.34 -11.37
N LEU A 89 8.10 1.18 -11.62
CA LEU A 89 8.20 2.53 -11.03
C LEU A 89 7.02 3.41 -11.46
N LEU A 90 6.79 3.52 -12.76
CA LEU A 90 5.73 4.36 -13.33
C LEU A 90 4.34 3.89 -12.86
N GLU A 91 4.13 2.58 -12.79
CA GLU A 91 2.87 2.03 -12.29
C GLU A 91 2.60 2.45 -10.84
N ASN A 92 3.58 2.29 -9.96
CA ASN A 92 3.41 2.66 -8.55
C ASN A 92 3.16 4.16 -8.38
N PHE A 93 3.86 5.02 -9.11
CA PHE A 93 3.59 6.46 -9.09
C PHE A 93 2.23 6.82 -9.67
N ASN A 94 1.83 6.24 -10.80
CA ASN A 94 0.53 6.53 -11.41
C ASN A 94 -0.63 6.11 -10.49
N VAL A 95 -0.50 4.96 -9.81
CA VAL A 95 -1.46 4.52 -8.81
C VAL A 95 -1.51 5.51 -7.62
N PHE A 96 -0.35 5.96 -7.13
CA PHE A 96 -0.29 6.97 -6.08
C PHE A 96 -0.92 8.30 -6.52
N LEU A 97 -0.59 8.78 -7.71
CA LEU A 97 -1.10 10.03 -8.27
C LEU A 97 -2.61 10.02 -8.55
N ALA A 98 -3.21 8.84 -8.78
CA ALA A 98 -4.65 8.69 -8.94
C ALA A 98 -5.47 9.14 -7.70
N GLN A 99 -4.84 9.28 -6.54
CA GLN A 99 -5.46 9.84 -5.33
C GLN A 99 -5.68 11.36 -5.43
N PHE A 100 -4.99 12.04 -6.33
CA PHE A 100 -5.11 13.47 -6.58
C PHE A 100 -6.08 13.78 -7.73
N HIS A 101 -6.88 12.81 -8.14
CA HIS A 101 -7.90 13.02 -9.16
C HIS A 101 -8.96 14.02 -8.69
N ASN A 102 -9.40 14.92 -9.58
CA ASN A 102 -10.32 16.01 -9.25
C ASN A 102 -11.65 15.55 -8.63
N CYS A 103 -12.15 14.35 -9.00
CA CYS A 103 -13.38 13.81 -8.39
C CYS A 103 -13.23 13.42 -6.91
N LEU A 104 -12.02 13.37 -6.38
CA LEU A 104 -11.72 13.11 -4.97
C LEU A 104 -11.34 14.38 -4.20
N ALA A 105 -11.21 15.50 -4.89
CA ALA A 105 -10.92 16.79 -4.27
C ALA A 105 -12.09 17.21 -3.37
N THR A 106 -11.76 17.80 -2.22
CA THR A 106 -12.69 18.43 -1.28
C THR A 106 -12.34 19.90 -1.13
N ASP A 107 -13.24 20.70 -0.57
CA ASP A 107 -12.99 22.13 -0.33
C ASP A 107 -11.80 22.36 0.63
N ASP A 108 -11.58 21.40 1.57
CA ASP A 108 -10.47 21.42 2.53
C ASP A 108 -9.21 20.70 2.00
N ARG A 109 -9.07 20.58 0.68
CA ARG A 109 -7.88 19.95 0.09
C ARG A 109 -6.61 20.74 0.45
N ASP A 110 -5.56 20.02 0.79
CA ASP A 110 -4.24 20.61 0.91
C ASP A 110 -3.66 20.92 -0.48
N GLN A 111 -3.75 22.17 -0.89
CA GLN A 111 -3.27 22.65 -2.19
C GLN A 111 -1.78 22.33 -2.39
N LYS A 112 -0.98 22.38 -1.32
CA LYS A 112 0.46 22.07 -1.40
C LYS A 112 0.70 20.60 -1.76
N ALA A 113 -0.15 19.66 -1.28
CA ALA A 113 -0.03 18.26 -1.65
C ALA A 113 -0.37 18.05 -3.14
N TYR A 114 -1.35 18.77 -3.68
CA TYR A 114 -1.68 18.74 -5.11
C TYR A 114 -0.57 19.34 -5.97
N ASP A 115 0.02 20.46 -5.54
CA ASP A 115 1.16 21.10 -6.24
C ASP A 115 2.38 20.16 -6.25
N SER A 116 2.66 19.50 -5.11
CA SER A 116 3.72 18.49 -5.04
C SER A 116 3.45 17.27 -5.93
N ALA A 117 2.20 16.82 -6.03
CA ALA A 117 1.82 15.75 -6.96
C ALA A 117 2.05 16.15 -8.42
N GLY A 118 1.78 17.43 -8.78
CA GLY A 118 2.12 18.01 -10.07
C GLY A 118 3.63 17.92 -10.36
N LEU A 119 4.45 18.30 -9.38
CA LEU A 119 5.91 18.22 -9.50
C LEU A 119 6.41 16.77 -9.66
N ILE A 120 5.77 15.78 -9.01
CA ILE A 120 6.08 14.37 -9.25
C ILE A 120 5.83 14.00 -10.72
N MET A 121 4.72 14.46 -11.32
CA MET A 121 4.41 14.17 -12.73
C MET A 121 5.45 14.77 -13.68
N GLU A 122 5.91 16.00 -13.42
CA GLU A 122 6.99 16.63 -14.20
C GLU A 122 8.28 15.83 -14.10
N LEU A 123 8.70 15.46 -12.89
CA LEU A 123 9.92 14.67 -12.66
C LEU A 123 9.85 13.28 -13.31
N LEU A 124 8.68 12.65 -13.35
CA LEU A 124 8.49 11.37 -14.06
C LEU A 124 8.63 11.53 -15.58
N SER A 125 8.20 12.67 -16.14
CA SER A 125 8.42 12.99 -17.55
C SER A 125 9.92 13.20 -17.83
N ASP A 126 10.60 13.96 -16.98
CA ASP A 126 12.05 14.19 -17.11
C ASP A 126 12.85 12.89 -17.01
N LEU A 127 12.38 11.93 -16.21
CA LEU A 127 13.01 10.62 -16.03
C LEU A 127 13.01 9.80 -17.32
N HIS A 128 11.98 9.94 -18.15
CA HIS A 128 11.87 9.24 -19.44
C HIS A 128 12.96 9.67 -20.43
N ASP A 129 13.35 10.96 -20.38
CA ASP A 129 14.32 11.56 -21.31
C ASP A 129 15.74 11.69 -20.70
N ALA A 130 15.92 11.16 -19.48
CA ALA A 130 17.16 11.34 -18.73
C ALA A 130 18.32 10.51 -19.27
N SER A 131 19.48 11.12 -19.38
CA SER A 131 20.75 10.39 -19.55
C SER A 131 21.18 9.73 -18.22
N ASP A 132 21.94 8.62 -18.30
CA ASP A 132 22.40 7.85 -17.12
C ASP A 132 23.03 8.72 -16.03
N ARG A 133 23.72 9.81 -16.39
CA ARG A 133 24.34 10.72 -15.43
C ARG A 133 23.37 11.52 -14.59
N LYS A 134 22.17 11.80 -15.10
CA LYS A 134 21.12 12.57 -14.42
C LYS A 134 20.11 11.69 -13.70
N LEU A 135 20.10 10.41 -14.00
CA LEU A 135 19.12 9.45 -13.49
C LEU A 135 19.10 9.41 -11.95
N SER A 136 20.28 9.34 -11.32
CA SER A 136 20.37 9.29 -9.85
C SER A 136 19.80 10.55 -9.21
N ASP A 137 20.14 11.72 -9.74
CA ASP A 137 19.67 13.01 -9.19
C ASP A 137 18.15 13.15 -9.31
N ILE A 138 17.57 12.71 -10.44
CA ILE A 138 16.11 12.73 -10.63
C ILE A 138 15.44 11.75 -9.68
N CYS A 139 15.97 10.55 -9.51
CA CYS A 139 15.44 9.58 -8.53
C CYS A 139 15.47 10.11 -7.09
N ASP A 140 16.54 10.80 -6.70
CA ASP A 140 16.66 11.41 -5.37
C ASP A 140 15.67 12.55 -5.17
N ARG A 141 15.47 13.38 -6.19
CA ARG A 141 14.45 14.44 -6.18
C ARG A 141 13.04 13.85 -6.13
N LEU A 142 12.73 12.84 -6.94
CA LEU A 142 11.46 12.12 -6.89
C LEU A 142 11.19 11.55 -5.51
N LYS A 143 12.19 10.90 -4.88
CA LYS A 143 12.07 10.36 -3.52
C LYS A 143 11.76 11.47 -2.52
N SER A 144 12.47 12.58 -2.57
CA SER A 144 12.26 13.72 -1.66
C SER A 144 10.87 14.32 -1.81
N VAL A 145 10.46 14.67 -3.04
CA VAL A 145 9.15 15.27 -3.32
C VAL A 145 8.00 14.31 -2.95
N PHE A 146 8.15 13.03 -3.25
CA PHE A 146 7.18 12.01 -2.87
C PHE A 146 6.99 11.92 -1.34
N LEU A 147 8.08 11.85 -0.57
CA LEU A 147 8.02 11.79 0.89
C LEU A 147 7.41 13.06 1.49
N ASP A 148 7.72 14.23 0.93
CA ASP A 148 7.10 15.48 1.35
C ASP A 148 5.61 15.52 0.99
N THR A 149 5.22 15.01 -0.18
CA THR A 149 3.80 14.88 -0.57
C THR A 149 3.04 13.98 0.42
N VAL A 150 3.61 12.82 0.78
CA VAL A 150 3.01 11.91 1.79
C VAL A 150 2.86 12.61 3.15
N ARG A 151 3.85 13.41 3.57
CA ARG A 151 3.77 14.20 4.81
C ARG A 151 2.68 15.26 4.75
N LEU A 152 2.56 15.96 3.62
CA LEU A 152 1.53 16.99 3.38
C LEU A 152 0.11 16.40 3.34
N MET A 153 -0.05 15.20 2.76
CA MET A 153 -1.34 14.50 2.82
C MET A 153 -1.78 14.22 4.26
N GLY A 154 -0.82 14.21 5.17
CA GLY A 154 -1.03 13.86 6.57
C GLY A 154 -1.54 12.43 6.72
N LYS A 155 -1.70 12.00 7.96
CA LYS A 155 -2.47 10.78 8.23
C LYS A 155 -3.94 11.16 8.14
N LYS A 156 -4.49 11.24 6.93
CA LYS A 156 -5.95 11.33 6.78
C LYS A 156 -6.50 10.14 7.54
N SER A 157 -7.38 10.40 8.48
CA SER A 157 -8.19 9.36 9.10
C SER A 157 -8.99 8.75 7.94
N GLY A 158 -8.46 7.75 7.43
CA GLY A 158 -8.49 7.11 6.14
C GLY A 158 -9.83 6.71 5.58
N SER A 159 -10.94 7.20 6.00
CA SER A 159 -12.21 6.84 5.38
C SER A 159 -12.66 7.89 4.37
N LEU A 160 -13.11 7.43 3.21
CA LEU A 160 -13.79 8.22 2.21
C LEU A 160 -14.84 9.12 2.89
N SER A 161 -14.87 10.41 2.56
CA SER A 161 -15.84 11.37 3.11
C SER A 161 -17.13 11.40 2.28
N ILE A 162 -18.22 11.87 2.88
CA ILE A 162 -19.50 12.07 2.15
C ILE A 162 -19.34 13.07 1.01
N SER A 163 -18.54 14.13 1.20
CA SER A 163 -18.24 15.10 0.15
C SER A 163 -17.54 14.45 -1.04
N GLN A 164 -16.56 13.59 -0.79
CA GLN A 164 -15.89 12.84 -1.84
C GLN A 164 -16.85 11.88 -2.58
N VAL A 165 -17.73 11.17 -1.86
CA VAL A 165 -18.75 10.33 -2.51
C VAL A 165 -19.64 11.17 -3.43
N ARG A 166 -20.10 12.34 -2.99
CA ARG A 166 -20.91 13.25 -3.82
C ARG A 166 -20.14 13.75 -5.05
N SER A 167 -18.87 14.10 -4.90
CA SER A 167 -18.01 14.51 -6.01
C SER A 167 -17.81 13.36 -7.01
N ILE A 168 -17.60 12.15 -6.54
CA ILE A 168 -17.52 10.94 -7.39
C ILE A 168 -18.86 10.75 -8.14
N GLN A 169 -20.00 10.87 -7.46
CA GLN A 169 -21.32 10.73 -8.08
C GLN A 169 -21.55 11.77 -9.16
N GLN A 170 -21.20 13.03 -8.90
CA GLN A 170 -21.28 14.12 -9.90
C GLN A 170 -20.39 13.83 -11.10
N TRP A 171 -19.12 13.46 -10.86
CA TRP A 171 -18.18 13.10 -11.92
C TRP A 171 -18.65 11.88 -12.73
N ALA A 172 -19.25 10.90 -12.07
CA ALA A 172 -19.82 9.72 -12.69
C ALA A 172 -20.90 10.06 -13.72
N CYS A 173 -21.75 11.05 -13.40
CA CYS A 173 -22.85 11.50 -14.28
C CYS A 173 -22.39 12.41 -15.42
N LEU A 174 -21.17 12.98 -15.37
CA LEU A 174 -20.65 13.79 -16.47
C LEU A 174 -20.36 12.90 -17.67
N THR A 175 -20.80 13.31 -18.85
CA THR A 175 -20.51 12.59 -20.09
C THR A 175 -19.00 12.52 -20.30
N SER A 176 -18.45 11.33 -20.52
CA SER A 176 -17.07 11.18 -20.94
C SER A 176 -16.89 11.80 -22.31
N MET A 177 -16.04 12.82 -22.44
CA MET A 177 -15.66 13.35 -23.75
C MET A 177 -14.75 12.36 -24.51
N GLY A 178 -14.18 11.38 -23.81
CA GLY A 178 -13.35 10.31 -24.35
C GLY A 178 -14.12 9.02 -24.64
N ARG A 179 -13.44 8.04 -25.22
CA ARG A 179 -14.00 6.72 -25.57
C ARG A 179 -13.81 5.69 -24.44
N SER A 180 -13.06 6.02 -23.39
CA SER A 180 -12.77 5.10 -22.29
C SER A 180 -13.78 5.23 -21.16
N ASP A 181 -14.03 4.11 -20.48
CA ASP A 181 -14.80 4.11 -19.24
C ASP A 181 -14.04 4.85 -18.14
N LYS A 182 -14.76 5.50 -17.24
CA LYS A 182 -14.25 6.00 -15.98
C LYS A 182 -14.08 4.83 -15.00
N ILE A 183 -12.98 4.79 -14.28
CA ILE A 183 -12.74 3.77 -13.25
C ILE A 183 -12.45 4.43 -11.93
N VAL A 184 -13.26 4.11 -10.93
CA VAL A 184 -13.10 4.53 -9.54
C VAL A 184 -12.72 3.34 -8.69
N VAL A 185 -11.57 3.39 -8.07
CA VAL A 185 -11.12 2.38 -7.11
C VAL A 185 -11.32 2.92 -5.70
N LEU A 186 -12.01 2.13 -4.87
CA LEU A 186 -12.29 2.47 -3.47
C LEU A 186 -11.71 1.36 -2.58
N GLU A 187 -10.65 1.66 -1.85
CA GLU A 187 -10.00 0.74 -0.91
C GLU A 187 -10.32 1.13 0.54
N GLY A 188 -10.58 0.14 1.39
CA GLY A 188 -10.86 0.36 2.82
C GLY A 188 -12.28 0.84 3.13
N ILE A 189 -13.25 0.54 2.27
CA ILE A 189 -14.66 0.93 2.48
C ILE A 189 -15.27 0.29 3.74
N GLU A 190 -14.76 -0.85 4.17
CA GLU A 190 -15.16 -1.51 5.42
C GLU A 190 -14.95 -0.64 6.65
N ASP A 191 -13.99 0.29 6.61
CA ASP A 191 -13.69 1.23 7.70
C ASP A 191 -14.42 2.58 7.55
N ALA A 192 -15.13 2.80 6.43
CA ALA A 192 -15.92 4.00 6.23
C ALA A 192 -17.13 4.05 7.16
N ASN A 193 -17.55 5.26 7.53
CA ASN A 193 -18.75 5.42 8.35
C ASN A 193 -20.01 4.97 7.60
N GLU A 194 -21.07 4.71 8.35
CA GLU A 194 -22.31 4.16 7.82
C GLU A 194 -22.95 5.09 6.76
N SER A 195 -22.90 6.41 6.97
CA SER A 195 -23.44 7.38 6.03
C SER A 195 -22.74 7.33 4.67
N VAL A 196 -21.42 7.18 4.66
CA VAL A 196 -20.63 7.02 3.43
C VAL A 196 -20.98 5.72 2.73
N ARG A 197 -21.00 4.61 3.47
CA ARG A 197 -21.36 3.29 2.92
C ARG A 197 -22.75 3.30 2.31
N ASN A 198 -23.73 3.87 3.00
CA ASN A 198 -25.10 3.99 2.50
C ASN A 198 -25.21 4.90 1.26
N SER A 199 -24.42 5.98 1.20
CA SER A 199 -24.38 6.87 0.03
C SER A 199 -23.83 6.20 -1.22
N LEU A 200 -22.95 5.19 -1.07
CA LEU A 200 -22.42 4.41 -2.19
C LEU A 200 -23.42 3.38 -2.74
N LEU A 201 -24.36 2.87 -1.92
CA LEU A 201 -25.23 1.75 -2.33
C LEU A 201 -25.98 2.05 -3.62
N LYS A 202 -26.53 3.27 -3.76
CA LYS A 202 -27.31 3.65 -4.94
C LYS A 202 -26.49 3.60 -6.23
N ILE A 203 -25.28 4.14 -6.21
CA ILE A 203 -24.42 4.19 -7.40
C ILE A 203 -23.78 2.85 -7.72
N LEU A 204 -23.62 1.98 -6.72
CA LEU A 204 -23.10 0.62 -6.92
C LEU A 204 -24.17 -0.32 -7.48
N GLU A 205 -25.45 -0.07 -7.19
CA GLU A 205 -26.57 -0.84 -7.71
C GLU A 205 -26.80 -0.58 -9.20
N GLU A 206 -26.86 0.69 -9.59
CA GLU A 206 -27.06 1.13 -10.96
C GLU A 206 -26.00 2.16 -11.36
N PRO A 207 -24.76 1.72 -11.61
CA PRO A 207 -23.71 2.63 -12.04
C PRO A 207 -24.07 3.25 -13.41
N PRO A 208 -23.89 4.56 -13.58
CA PRO A 208 -24.11 5.20 -14.88
C PRO A 208 -23.30 4.52 -15.98
N SER A 209 -23.79 4.59 -17.22
CA SER A 209 -23.05 4.06 -18.37
C SER A 209 -21.66 4.74 -18.50
N GLY A 210 -20.65 3.95 -18.80
CA GLY A 210 -19.26 4.46 -18.96
C GLY A 210 -18.50 4.71 -17.65
N ILE A 211 -19.01 4.21 -16.52
CA ILE A 211 -18.23 4.18 -15.27
C ILE A 211 -18.20 2.78 -14.67
N ARG A 212 -17.10 2.45 -14.00
CA ARG A 212 -16.94 1.21 -13.23
C ARG A 212 -16.39 1.50 -11.85
N PHE A 213 -16.92 0.80 -10.86
CA PHE A 213 -16.46 0.84 -9.49
C PHE A 213 -15.70 -0.45 -9.16
N ILE A 214 -14.52 -0.32 -8.58
CA ILE A 214 -13.72 -1.44 -8.08
C ILE A 214 -13.49 -1.20 -6.60
N LEU A 215 -14.17 -1.96 -5.76
CA LEU A 215 -13.96 -1.96 -4.33
C LEU A 215 -12.85 -2.95 -4.00
N ILE A 216 -11.93 -2.57 -3.11
CA ILE A 216 -10.82 -3.44 -2.69
C ILE A 216 -10.89 -3.61 -1.17
N THR A 217 -10.90 -4.87 -0.72
CA THR A 217 -10.85 -5.21 0.71
C THR A 217 -9.94 -6.40 0.98
N SER A 218 -9.33 -6.43 2.14
CA SER A 218 -8.69 -7.62 2.72
C SER A 218 -9.53 -8.28 3.82
N LEU A 219 -10.63 -7.65 4.22
CA LEU A 219 -11.53 -8.07 5.29
C LEU A 219 -12.99 -8.15 4.77
N PRO A 220 -13.29 -9.07 3.84
CA PRO A 220 -14.61 -9.15 3.22
C PRO A 220 -15.74 -9.44 4.24
N GLU A 221 -15.42 -10.04 5.38
CA GLU A 221 -16.35 -10.28 6.48
C GLU A 221 -16.79 -8.99 7.19
N ARG A 222 -16.05 -7.88 7.05
CA ARG A 222 -16.41 -6.56 7.60
C ARG A 222 -17.24 -5.72 6.63
N MET A 223 -17.42 -6.21 5.39
CA MET A 223 -18.22 -5.52 4.38
C MET A 223 -19.72 -5.70 4.66
N LEU A 224 -20.50 -4.65 4.40
CA LEU A 224 -21.96 -4.72 4.50
C LEU A 224 -22.52 -5.73 3.49
N ALA A 225 -23.47 -6.56 3.93
CA ALA A 225 -24.18 -7.51 3.07
C ALA A 225 -24.84 -6.80 1.86
N THR A 226 -25.29 -5.57 2.05
CA THR A 226 -25.86 -4.73 1.01
C THR A 226 -24.87 -4.32 -0.09
N ILE A 227 -23.58 -4.15 0.23
CA ILE A 227 -22.51 -3.91 -0.74
C ILE A 227 -22.16 -5.24 -1.44
N LEU A 228 -22.04 -6.32 -0.67
CA LEU A 228 -21.73 -7.65 -1.22
C LEU A 228 -22.75 -8.11 -2.25
N SER A 229 -24.05 -7.82 -2.06
CA SER A 229 -25.12 -8.19 -2.99
C SER A 229 -25.12 -7.38 -4.29
N ARG A 230 -24.48 -6.21 -4.32
CA ARG A 230 -24.45 -5.28 -5.46
C ARG A 230 -23.15 -5.32 -6.26
N THR A 231 -22.17 -6.09 -5.81
CA THR A 231 -20.86 -6.17 -6.43
C THR A 231 -20.53 -7.57 -6.91
N ARG A 232 -19.92 -7.67 -8.08
CA ARG A 232 -19.35 -8.95 -8.54
C ARG A 232 -18.04 -9.21 -7.82
N ARG A 233 -18.01 -10.29 -7.05
CA ARG A 233 -16.84 -10.65 -6.24
C ARG A 233 -15.79 -11.40 -7.08
N TYR A 234 -14.52 -10.99 -6.91
CA TYR A 234 -13.33 -11.65 -7.43
C TYR A 234 -12.40 -11.97 -6.26
N GLN A 235 -12.09 -13.26 -6.11
CA GLN A 235 -11.26 -13.72 -4.99
C GLN A 235 -9.80 -13.81 -5.43
N PHE A 236 -8.95 -12.99 -4.83
CA PHE A 236 -7.51 -12.98 -5.05
C PHE A 236 -6.83 -13.88 -4.01
N PRO A 237 -6.20 -15.00 -4.40
CA PRO A 237 -5.35 -15.77 -3.51
C PRO A 237 -4.08 -14.99 -3.16
N ALA A 238 -3.38 -15.40 -2.11
CA ALA A 238 -2.03 -14.92 -1.84
C ALA A 238 -1.12 -15.22 -3.05
N ILE A 239 -0.19 -14.32 -3.35
CA ILE A 239 0.78 -14.53 -4.44
C ILE A 239 1.64 -15.74 -4.08
N SER A 240 1.79 -16.68 -5.00
CA SER A 240 2.62 -17.87 -4.81
C SER A 240 4.10 -17.49 -4.66
N LEU A 241 4.88 -18.34 -4.01
CA LEU A 241 6.31 -18.12 -3.81
C LEU A 241 7.06 -18.02 -5.14
N ASP A 242 6.66 -18.80 -6.13
CA ASP A 242 7.28 -18.77 -7.47
C ASP A 242 6.94 -17.48 -8.21
N ALA A 243 5.70 -17.03 -8.13
CA ALA A 243 5.28 -15.74 -8.72
C ALA A 243 5.98 -14.56 -8.03
N LYS A 244 6.15 -14.61 -6.70
CA LYS A 244 6.95 -13.63 -5.96
C LYS A 244 8.39 -13.61 -6.43
N ALA A 245 9.03 -14.77 -6.54
CA ALA A 245 10.41 -14.89 -7.00
C ALA A 245 10.59 -14.40 -8.44
N ALA A 246 9.64 -14.71 -9.33
CA ALA A 246 9.63 -14.20 -10.70
C ALA A 246 9.52 -12.67 -10.77
N LEU A 247 8.61 -12.09 -9.99
CA LEU A 247 8.46 -10.63 -9.88
C LEU A 247 9.76 -9.97 -9.40
N LEU A 248 10.32 -10.44 -8.28
CA LEU A 248 11.56 -9.87 -7.72
C LEU A 248 12.74 -10.04 -8.69
N GLY A 249 12.85 -11.21 -9.35
CA GLY A 249 13.86 -11.45 -10.38
C GLY A 249 13.78 -10.50 -11.56
N SER A 250 12.57 -10.17 -12.04
CA SER A 250 12.37 -9.18 -13.10
C SER A 250 12.83 -7.78 -12.69
N LEU A 251 12.73 -7.45 -11.41
CA LEU A 251 13.19 -6.19 -10.82
C LEU A 251 14.69 -6.20 -10.43
N GLY A 252 15.42 -7.28 -10.76
CA GLY A 252 16.85 -7.40 -10.44
C GLY A 252 17.14 -7.71 -8.99
N LYS A 253 16.14 -8.12 -8.22
CA LYS A 253 16.28 -8.49 -6.80
C LYS A 253 16.28 -10.02 -6.64
N ARG A 254 17.04 -10.51 -5.64
CA ARG A 254 17.00 -11.92 -5.25
C ARG A 254 16.00 -12.09 -4.11
N ASP A 255 15.18 -13.13 -4.19
CA ASP A 255 14.36 -13.56 -3.08
C ASP A 255 15.25 -14.28 -2.06
N SER A 256 15.83 -13.51 -1.15
CA SER A 256 16.74 -14.02 -0.11
C SER A 256 16.00 -14.83 0.97
N ASP A 257 14.68 -14.68 1.05
CA ASP A 257 13.86 -15.39 2.03
C ASP A 257 12.54 -15.82 1.38
N ARG A 258 12.56 -17.06 0.84
CA ARG A 258 11.40 -17.63 0.15
C ARG A 258 10.14 -17.77 1.02
N GLN A 259 10.28 -17.80 2.34
CA GLN A 259 9.13 -18.03 3.24
C GLN A 259 8.31 -16.75 3.49
N ARG A 260 8.91 -15.57 3.31
CA ARG A 260 8.20 -14.29 3.53
C ARG A 260 7.22 -13.98 2.42
N ASN A 261 6.07 -13.44 2.79
CA ASN A 261 5.14 -12.88 1.81
C ASN A 261 5.68 -11.55 1.22
N LEU A 262 5.06 -11.06 0.17
CA LEU A 262 5.52 -9.84 -0.54
C LEU A 262 5.46 -8.59 0.35
N LYS A 263 4.50 -8.50 1.27
CA LYS A 263 4.40 -7.40 2.24
C LYS A 263 5.60 -7.36 3.16
N GLU A 264 5.90 -8.49 3.79
CA GLU A 264 7.06 -8.65 4.68
C GLU A 264 8.37 -8.36 3.95
N TYR A 265 8.47 -8.77 2.69
CA TYR A 265 9.63 -8.47 1.86
C TYR A 265 9.83 -6.97 1.67
N PHE A 266 8.81 -6.22 1.26
CA PHE A 266 8.91 -4.76 1.08
C PHE A 266 9.24 -4.04 2.38
N ILE A 267 8.65 -4.45 3.49
CA ILE A 267 8.90 -3.85 4.79
C ILE A 267 10.33 -4.15 5.26
N SER A 268 10.79 -5.40 5.13
CA SER A 268 12.16 -5.79 5.45
C SER A 268 13.18 -5.08 4.57
N TYR A 269 12.88 -4.90 3.29
CA TYR A 269 13.72 -4.12 2.38
C TYR A 269 13.86 -2.66 2.83
N ALA A 270 12.76 -2.01 3.17
CA ALA A 270 12.79 -0.65 3.68
C ALA A 270 13.52 -0.52 5.03
N SER A 271 13.43 -1.55 5.87
CA SER A 271 14.17 -1.62 7.15
C SER A 271 15.69 -1.72 6.93
N SER A 272 16.13 -2.45 5.91
CA SER A 272 17.54 -2.60 5.58
C SER A 272 18.19 -1.31 5.08
N GLU A 273 17.42 -0.34 4.60
CA GLU A 273 17.89 1.00 4.26
C GLU A 273 18.17 1.90 5.48
N ILE A 274 17.77 1.44 6.69
CA ILE A 274 18.03 2.15 7.96
C ILE A 274 18.88 1.22 8.83
N PRO A 275 20.21 1.18 8.64
CA PRO A 275 21.11 0.26 9.35
C PRO A 275 21.01 0.33 10.88
N GLU A 276 20.62 1.50 11.41
CA GLU A 276 20.44 1.72 12.84
C GLU A 276 19.25 0.95 13.41
N VAL A 277 18.18 0.72 12.62
CA VAL A 277 16.96 0.05 13.08
C VAL A 277 17.23 -1.42 13.45
N SER A 278 17.99 -2.13 12.64
CA SER A 278 18.35 -3.54 12.92
C SER A 278 19.17 -3.65 14.20
N ARG A 279 20.14 -2.74 14.39
CA ARG A 279 20.95 -2.68 15.62
C ARG A 279 20.11 -2.33 16.86
N ILE A 280 19.15 -1.42 16.69
CA ILE A 280 18.21 -1.03 17.75
C ILE A 280 17.31 -2.23 18.13
N ALA A 281 16.80 -2.98 17.14
CA ALA A 281 15.93 -4.14 17.39
C ALA A 281 16.66 -5.24 18.18
N SER A 282 17.90 -5.55 17.79
CA SER A 282 18.73 -6.53 18.52
C SER A 282 19.05 -6.08 19.94
N GLY A 283 19.44 -4.79 20.14
CA GLY A 283 19.68 -4.22 21.46
C GLY A 283 18.43 -4.15 22.34
N PHE A 284 17.27 -3.94 21.74
CA PHE A 284 15.99 -3.85 22.44
C PHE A 284 15.64 -5.13 23.24
N LEU A 285 15.93 -6.30 22.69
CA LEU A 285 15.70 -7.59 23.35
C LEU A 285 16.78 -7.94 24.37
N ASN A 286 18.04 -7.60 24.09
CA ASN A 286 19.20 -8.18 24.75
C ASN A 286 19.92 -7.24 25.72
N ASP A 287 19.78 -5.92 25.56
CA ASP A 287 20.58 -4.93 26.33
C ASP A 287 19.82 -4.40 27.53
N SER A 288 20.49 -4.46 28.73
CA SER A 288 19.98 -3.88 29.97
C SER A 288 20.12 -2.35 30.00
N ASP A 289 21.12 -1.79 29.30
CA ASP A 289 21.48 -0.36 29.30
C ASP A 289 20.97 0.41 28.09
N PHE A 290 19.91 -0.11 27.49
CA PHE A 290 19.27 0.44 26.31
C PHE A 290 18.75 1.86 26.52
N ASN A 291 19.33 2.84 25.81
CA ASN A 291 18.94 4.24 25.94
C ASN A 291 17.72 4.59 25.11
N LEU A 292 16.53 4.47 25.73
CA LEU A 292 15.24 4.73 25.11
C LEU A 292 15.15 6.13 24.46
N LEU A 293 15.70 7.17 25.08
CA LEU A 293 15.59 8.55 24.58
C LEU A 293 16.28 8.73 23.21
N ASN A 294 17.45 8.12 23.02
CA ASN A 294 18.15 8.16 21.75
C ASN A 294 17.39 7.40 20.66
N ILE A 295 16.78 6.29 21.02
CA ILE A 295 16.00 5.47 20.11
C ILE A 295 14.73 6.17 19.67
N LEU A 296 14.02 6.83 20.59
CA LEU A 296 12.82 7.60 20.25
C LEU A 296 13.11 8.80 19.34
N LYS A 297 14.36 9.28 19.28
CA LYS A 297 14.76 10.29 18.29
C LYS A 297 14.86 9.68 16.90
N ILE A 298 15.44 8.48 16.78
CA ILE A 298 15.62 7.75 15.52
C ILE A 298 14.26 7.21 15.00
N LEU A 299 13.45 6.64 15.91
CA LEU A 299 12.16 6.04 15.60
C LEU A 299 10.99 7.06 15.68
N GLY A 300 11.27 8.34 15.52
CA GLY A 300 10.29 9.42 15.73
C GLY A 300 9.23 9.57 14.64
N ASP A 301 9.39 8.92 13.50
CA ASP A 301 8.44 8.91 12.39
C ASP A 301 7.81 7.53 12.20
N SER A 302 6.71 7.48 11.44
CA SER A 302 5.94 6.24 11.23
C SER A 302 6.72 5.17 10.47
N ARG A 303 7.61 5.57 9.54
CA ARG A 303 8.42 4.66 8.74
C ARG A 303 9.44 3.93 9.60
N SER A 304 10.24 4.69 10.33
CA SER A 304 11.28 4.14 11.22
C SER A 304 10.67 3.25 12.30
N SER A 305 9.50 3.64 12.86
CA SER A 305 8.80 2.85 13.86
C SER A 305 8.25 1.54 13.30
N MET A 306 7.65 1.55 12.10
CA MET A 306 7.16 0.33 11.47
C MET A 306 8.30 -0.59 11.06
N ALA A 307 9.38 -0.04 10.51
CA ALA A 307 10.61 -0.77 10.24
C ALA A 307 11.15 -1.45 11.51
N PHE A 308 11.15 -0.72 12.63
CA PHE A 308 11.56 -1.25 13.92
C PHE A 308 10.68 -2.40 14.42
N PHE A 309 9.34 -2.28 14.35
CA PHE A 309 8.44 -3.37 14.78
C PHE A 309 8.68 -4.64 13.96
N ASN A 310 8.97 -4.51 12.67
CA ASN A 310 9.29 -5.66 11.83
C ASN A 310 10.65 -6.27 12.17
N GLU A 311 11.71 -5.46 12.24
CA GLU A 311 13.04 -5.97 12.63
C GLU A 311 13.01 -6.61 14.00
N LEU A 312 12.24 -6.05 14.93
CA LEU A 312 12.06 -6.64 16.26
C LEU A 312 11.35 -8.00 16.19
N SER A 313 10.33 -8.15 15.34
CA SER A 313 9.69 -9.45 15.11
C SER A 313 10.66 -10.47 14.54
N LEU A 314 11.48 -10.07 13.56
CA LEU A 314 12.52 -10.94 12.98
C LEU A 314 13.58 -11.33 14.01
N GLU A 315 13.96 -10.42 14.89
CA GLU A 315 14.92 -10.71 15.94
C GLU A 315 14.36 -11.71 16.96
N VAL A 316 13.07 -11.60 17.30
CA VAL A 316 12.38 -12.60 18.13
C VAL A 316 12.41 -13.99 17.48
N GLU A 317 12.15 -14.06 16.16
CA GLU A 317 12.21 -15.32 15.41
C GLU A 317 13.65 -15.91 15.35
N ARG A 318 14.66 -15.05 15.18
CA ARG A 318 16.09 -15.47 15.22
C ARG A 318 16.47 -16.01 16.59
N GLU A 319 16.10 -15.32 17.66
CA GLU A 319 16.37 -15.73 19.05
C GLU A 319 15.70 -17.07 19.37
N PHE A 320 14.46 -17.26 18.92
CA PHE A 320 13.72 -18.52 19.05
C PHE A 320 14.39 -19.65 18.26
N SER A 321 14.70 -19.42 16.98
CA SER A 321 15.33 -20.42 16.10
C SER A 321 16.74 -20.83 16.59
N ALA A 322 17.43 -19.91 17.26
CA ALA A 322 18.72 -20.17 17.88
C ALA A 322 18.63 -20.87 19.26
N GLY A 323 17.41 -21.18 19.72
CA GLY A 323 17.17 -21.83 21.02
C GLY A 323 17.43 -20.94 22.24
N ARG A 324 17.59 -19.61 22.04
CA ARG A 324 17.80 -18.64 23.12
C ARG A 324 16.50 -18.08 23.73
N MET A 325 15.36 -18.43 23.13
CA MET A 325 14.03 -18.02 23.59
C MET A 325 13.05 -19.20 23.57
N THR A 326 12.18 -19.27 24.56
CA THR A 326 11.12 -20.30 24.60
C THR A 326 10.00 -19.99 23.61
N GLU A 327 9.29 -21.00 23.11
CA GLU A 327 8.15 -20.83 22.20
C GLU A 327 7.07 -19.94 22.79
N TYR A 328 6.77 -20.12 24.06
CA TYR A 328 5.79 -19.29 24.77
C TYR A 328 6.17 -17.81 24.74
N ARG A 329 7.43 -17.51 25.05
CA ARG A 329 7.96 -16.13 25.06
C ARG A 329 7.99 -15.52 23.68
N ALA A 330 8.39 -16.26 22.66
CA ALA A 330 8.38 -15.80 21.28
C ALA A 330 6.96 -15.45 20.81
N LYS A 331 5.98 -16.33 21.03
CA LYS A 331 4.57 -16.06 20.69
C LYS A 331 4.01 -14.83 21.41
N GLU A 332 4.31 -14.68 22.69
CA GLU A 332 3.86 -13.54 23.48
C GLU A 332 4.44 -12.22 22.96
N LEU A 333 5.74 -12.18 22.67
CA LEU A 333 6.40 -11.00 22.12
C LEU A 333 5.88 -10.64 20.73
N LEU A 334 5.77 -11.63 19.83
CA LEU A 334 5.23 -11.41 18.50
C LEU A 334 3.81 -10.85 18.53
N ARG A 335 2.97 -11.37 19.42
CA ARG A 335 1.62 -10.84 19.64
C ARG A 335 1.66 -9.39 20.12
N LEU A 336 2.47 -9.09 21.12
CA LEU A 336 2.59 -7.74 21.69
C LEU A 336 3.08 -6.73 20.64
N ILE A 337 4.07 -7.11 19.83
CA ILE A 337 4.59 -6.28 18.73
C ILE A 337 3.50 -6.04 17.69
N SER A 338 2.79 -7.10 17.28
CA SER A 338 1.70 -7.02 16.30
C SER A 338 0.54 -6.13 16.78
N ASP A 339 0.11 -6.31 18.03
CA ASP A 339 -0.96 -5.51 18.64
C ASP A 339 -0.57 -4.03 18.75
N THR A 340 0.69 -3.74 19.09
CA THR A 340 1.22 -2.36 19.17
C THR A 340 1.30 -1.72 17.79
N ALA A 341 1.82 -2.43 16.81
CA ALA A 341 1.92 -1.95 15.43
C ALA A 341 0.53 -1.68 14.83
N SER A 342 -0.42 -2.60 15.04
CA SER A 342 -1.81 -2.48 14.59
C SER A 342 -2.53 -1.31 15.28
N SER A 343 -2.41 -1.19 16.58
CA SER A 343 -3.00 -0.10 17.35
C SER A 343 -2.43 1.27 16.94
N SER A 344 -1.13 1.35 16.71
CA SER A 344 -0.48 2.57 16.21
C SER A 344 -1.05 3.02 14.87
N ARG A 345 -1.38 2.07 13.98
CA ARG A 345 -2.00 2.34 12.67
C ARG A 345 -3.48 2.74 12.82
N ILE A 346 -4.27 1.95 13.55
CA ILE A 346 -5.73 2.13 13.66
C ILE A 346 -6.08 3.43 14.38
N PHE A 347 -5.40 3.72 15.49
CA PHE A 347 -5.70 4.87 16.35
C PHE A 347 -4.83 6.09 16.05
N ASN A 348 -4.05 6.06 14.98
CA ASN A 348 -3.14 7.15 14.61
C ASN A 348 -2.26 7.62 15.80
N GLN A 349 -1.79 6.69 16.60
CA GLN A 349 -0.96 7.00 17.77
C GLN A 349 0.38 7.60 17.34
N ASN A 350 0.90 8.48 18.20
CA ASN A 350 2.26 8.99 18.00
C ASN A 350 3.25 7.81 17.98
N PRO A 351 4.05 7.63 16.91
CA PRO A 351 4.98 6.52 16.77
C PRO A 351 5.93 6.36 17.96
N ARG A 352 6.37 7.48 18.56
CA ARG A 352 7.22 7.47 19.76
C ARG A 352 6.53 6.84 20.95
N LEU A 353 5.25 7.17 21.18
CA LEU A 353 4.48 6.59 22.29
C LEU A 353 4.23 5.10 22.09
N ALA A 354 4.03 4.65 20.85
CA ALA A 354 3.87 3.23 20.54
C ALA A 354 5.15 2.44 20.86
N VAL A 355 6.32 2.95 20.43
CA VAL A 355 7.61 2.33 20.74
C VAL A 355 7.92 2.35 22.24
N GLU A 356 7.64 3.47 22.91
CA GLU A 356 7.82 3.62 24.36
C GLU A 356 6.92 2.65 25.15
N GLY A 357 5.63 2.56 24.79
CA GLY A 357 4.68 1.63 25.40
C GLY A 357 5.11 0.17 25.23
N LEU A 358 5.59 -0.20 24.02
CA LEU A 358 6.14 -1.52 23.77
C LEU A 358 7.37 -1.80 24.66
N PHE A 359 8.27 -0.85 24.78
CA PHE A 359 9.46 -0.97 25.60
C PHE A 359 9.14 -1.30 27.04
N TYR A 360 8.26 -0.53 27.67
CA TYR A 360 7.85 -0.79 29.06
C TYR A 360 7.10 -2.12 29.20
N SER A 361 6.25 -2.47 28.25
CA SER A 361 5.50 -3.73 28.29
C SER A 361 6.41 -4.96 28.21
N VAL A 362 7.44 -4.91 27.37
CA VAL A 362 8.45 -5.99 27.26
C VAL A 362 9.28 -6.11 28.54
N ARG A 363 9.66 -4.98 29.17
CA ARG A 363 10.49 -4.99 30.38
C ARG A 363 9.73 -5.32 31.66
N GLN A 364 8.48 -4.90 31.80
CA GLN A 364 7.66 -5.31 32.94
C GLN A 364 7.51 -6.83 32.99
N LYS A 365 7.30 -7.47 31.84
CA LYS A 365 7.15 -8.93 31.74
C LYS A 365 8.45 -9.70 32.01
N LYS A 366 9.63 -9.13 31.68
CA LYS A 366 10.93 -9.73 32.08
C LYS A 366 11.11 -9.86 33.58
N ARG A 367 10.51 -8.98 34.40
CA ARG A 367 10.61 -9.03 35.85
C ARG A 367 9.79 -10.15 36.50
N PHE A 368 8.76 -10.65 35.82
CA PHE A 368 7.92 -11.76 36.33
C PHE A 368 8.45 -13.15 35.94
N ASP A 369 9.35 -13.27 34.98
CA ASP A 369 9.94 -14.56 34.57
C ASP A 369 11.18 -14.96 35.41
N HIS A 370 11.62 -14.11 36.32
CA HIS A 370 12.75 -14.33 37.25
C HIS A 370 12.37 -14.29 38.74
N GLY A 371 11.04 -14.39 39.03
CA GLY A 371 10.50 -14.44 40.38
C GLY A 371 10.03 -15.83 40.80
#